data_9fbb90c142fb9c53274982a59bac353d
#
_entry.id   9fbb90c142fb9c53274982a59bac353d
#
_cell.length_a   1.000
_cell.length_b   1.000
_cell.length_c   1.000
_cell.angle_alpha   90.00
_cell.angle_beta   90.00
_cell.angle_gamma   90.00
#
_symmetry.space_group_name_H-M   'P 1'
#
loop_
_entity.id
_entity.type
_entity.pdbx_description
1 polymer ?
#
loop_
_entity_poly.entity_id
_entity_poly.type
_entity_poly.pdbx_seq_one_letter_code
_entity_poly.pdbx_strand_id
1 'polypeptide(L)'
;MDNNSNIFFLLEEKEHADTNVDLDQLLNELDSNTNITNLDANTNNNNDSLLYYIEKNVFSGEDEIYYNEKYTIKDLMKICNYYGIDKNIKSAKCKKQDIVSTIVFFEGQSENTEIVNRRHNMWAYMTELTADNKMRMYLLWS
;
A
#
# COMPACT_ATOMS: atom_id res chain seq x y z
N MET A 1 24.80 -41.37 -27.24
CA MET A 1 23.99 -41.71 -26.06
C MET A 1 23.19 -40.48 -25.66
N ASP A 2 22.08 -40.40 -26.25
CA ASP A 2 21.23 -39.25 -26.12
C ASP A 2 20.33 -39.49 -24.93
N ASN A 3 20.82 -39.09 -23.77
CA ASN A 3 19.98 -38.98 -22.59
C ASN A 3 19.13 -37.71 -22.72
N ASN A 4 18.25 -37.75 -23.69
CA ASN A 4 17.08 -36.93 -23.71
C ASN A 4 16.19 -37.39 -22.56
N SER A 5 16.57 -37.05 -21.35
CA SER A 5 15.61 -37.00 -20.26
C SER A 5 14.69 -35.82 -20.57
N ASN A 6 13.79 -36.08 -21.49
CA ASN A 6 12.57 -35.34 -21.60
C ASN A 6 11.93 -35.45 -20.21
N ILE A 7 12.23 -34.51 -19.36
CA ILE A 7 11.39 -34.21 -18.24
C ILE A 7 10.12 -33.65 -18.89
N PHE A 8 9.31 -34.59 -19.35
CA PHE A 8 7.90 -34.29 -19.48
C PHE A 8 7.46 -34.03 -18.05
N PHE A 9 7.38 -32.75 -17.72
CA PHE A 9 6.36 -32.39 -16.78
C PHE A 9 5.07 -32.82 -17.47
N LEU A 10 4.71 -34.07 -17.25
CA LEU A 10 3.35 -34.47 -17.24
C LEU A 10 2.76 -33.54 -16.15
N LEU A 11 2.34 -32.36 -16.56
CA LEU A 11 1.15 -31.81 -16.04
C LEU A 11 0.12 -32.91 -16.29
N GLU A 12 0.02 -33.86 -15.40
CA GLU A 12 -1.24 -34.48 -15.14
C GLU A 12 -2.11 -33.27 -14.79
N GLU A 13 -2.72 -32.71 -15.80
CA GLU A 13 -4.06 -32.24 -15.64
C GLU A 13 -4.78 -33.46 -15.09
N LYS A 14 -4.71 -33.65 -13.81
CA LYS A 14 -5.77 -34.26 -13.09
C LYS A 14 -6.91 -33.33 -13.42
N GLU A 15 -7.56 -33.67 -14.52
CA GLU A 15 -8.94 -33.33 -14.68
C GLU A 15 -9.59 -33.86 -13.40
N HIS A 16 -9.60 -33.03 -12.40
CA HIS A 16 -10.59 -33.11 -11.36
C HIS A 16 -11.90 -32.72 -12.04
N ALA A 17 -12.31 -33.66 -12.93
CA ALA A 17 -13.62 -33.62 -13.56
C ALA A 17 -14.75 -33.63 -12.51
N ASP A 18 -14.41 -33.76 -11.25
CA ASP A 18 -15.36 -33.87 -10.14
C ASP A 18 -15.44 -32.63 -9.27
N THR A 19 -14.70 -31.58 -9.58
CA THR A 19 -15.06 -30.25 -9.12
C THR A 19 -15.95 -29.57 -10.16
N ASN A 20 -17.01 -30.22 -10.54
CA ASN A 20 -18.22 -29.48 -10.85
C ASN A 20 -18.66 -28.84 -9.53
N VAL A 21 -17.89 -27.89 -9.08
CA VAL A 21 -18.41 -26.86 -8.20
C VAL A 21 -19.45 -26.22 -9.08
N ASP A 22 -20.69 -26.64 -8.84
CA ASP A 22 -21.82 -26.12 -9.55
C ASP A 22 -21.81 -24.62 -9.33
N LEU A 23 -21.48 -23.90 -10.38
CA LEU A 23 -21.41 -22.44 -10.34
C LEU A 23 -22.75 -21.88 -9.86
N ASP A 24 -23.82 -22.59 -10.19
CA ASP A 24 -25.18 -22.27 -9.72
C ASP A 24 -25.32 -22.48 -8.22
N GLN A 25 -24.61 -23.44 -7.64
CA GLN A 25 -24.59 -23.65 -6.19
C GLN A 25 -23.80 -22.57 -5.47
N LEU A 26 -22.68 -22.14 -6.02
CA LEU A 26 -21.90 -21.00 -5.51
C LEU A 26 -22.69 -19.70 -5.65
N LEU A 27 -23.40 -19.50 -6.74
CA LEU A 27 -24.24 -18.33 -6.92
C LEU A 27 -25.42 -18.35 -5.95
N ASN A 28 -26.02 -19.53 -5.67
CA ASN A 28 -27.08 -19.67 -4.68
C ASN A 28 -26.56 -19.46 -3.25
N GLU A 29 -25.32 -19.84 -2.95
CA GLU A 29 -24.70 -19.53 -1.66
C GLU A 29 -24.41 -18.05 -1.50
N LEU A 30 -24.03 -17.38 -2.58
CA LEU A 30 -23.88 -15.93 -2.60
C LEU A 30 -25.22 -15.22 -2.44
N ASP A 31 -26.26 -15.68 -3.14
CA ASP A 31 -27.60 -15.11 -3.02
C ASP A 31 -28.26 -15.44 -1.68
N SER A 32 -27.97 -16.59 -1.07
CA SER A 32 -28.48 -16.91 0.27
C SER A 32 -27.76 -16.12 1.37
N ASN A 33 -26.54 -15.67 1.13
CA ASN A 33 -25.85 -14.72 2.01
C ASN A 33 -26.26 -13.26 1.76
N THR A 34 -26.92 -12.97 0.64
CA THR A 34 -27.51 -11.65 0.38
C THR A 34 -28.91 -11.48 0.96
N ASN A 35 -29.41 -12.45 1.76
CA ASN A 35 -30.53 -12.21 2.66
C ASN A 35 -30.15 -11.28 3.83
N ILE A 36 -29.28 -10.33 3.59
CA ILE A 36 -29.10 -9.11 4.35
C ILE A 36 -30.17 -8.09 3.91
N THR A 37 -31.36 -8.55 3.59
CA THR A 37 -32.50 -7.64 3.35
C THR A 37 -33.32 -7.37 4.60
N ASN A 38 -32.89 -7.86 5.73
CA ASN A 38 -33.39 -7.42 7.04
C ASN A 38 -32.22 -6.81 7.83
N LEU A 39 -31.56 -5.87 7.23
CA LEU A 39 -30.84 -4.85 7.95
C LEU A 39 -31.86 -3.94 8.58
N ASP A 40 -32.32 -4.36 9.78
CA ASP A 40 -32.79 -3.39 10.75
C ASP A 40 -31.79 -2.26 10.79
N ALA A 41 -32.26 -1.04 10.82
CA ALA A 41 -31.55 0.23 10.76
C ALA A 41 -30.47 0.43 11.85
N ASN A 42 -29.86 -0.64 12.36
CA ASN A 42 -28.88 -0.65 13.45
C ASN A 42 -27.53 -1.27 13.08
N THR A 43 -27.30 -1.61 11.82
CA THR A 43 -26.00 -2.07 11.30
C THR A 43 -25.30 -1.03 10.45
N ASN A 44 -25.35 0.23 10.88
CA ASN A 44 -24.57 1.31 10.29
C ASN A 44 -23.05 1.17 10.54
N ASN A 45 -22.62 0.17 11.33
CA ASN A 45 -21.23 0.14 11.79
C ASN A 45 -20.24 -0.56 10.85
N ASN A 46 -20.69 -1.35 9.88
CA ASN A 46 -19.77 -2.09 9.00
C ASN A 46 -19.49 -1.35 7.69
N ASN A 47 -20.42 -0.56 7.20
CA ASN A 47 -20.18 0.32 6.06
C ASN A 47 -19.36 1.54 6.46
N ASP A 48 -19.54 2.04 7.69
CA ASP A 48 -18.72 3.11 8.24
C ASP A 48 -17.26 2.68 8.38
N SER A 49 -16.98 1.41 8.68
CA SER A 49 -15.62 0.91 8.76
C SER A 49 -14.95 0.90 7.38
N LEU A 50 -15.66 0.49 6.34
CA LEU A 50 -15.12 0.46 4.98
C LEU A 50 -15.00 1.87 4.40
N LEU A 51 -15.98 2.73 4.63
CA LEU A 51 -15.93 4.14 4.31
C LEU A 51 -14.82 4.84 5.11
N TYR A 52 -14.68 4.51 6.39
CA TYR A 52 -13.58 5.00 7.23
C TYR A 52 -12.20 4.59 6.70
N TYR A 53 -12.04 3.36 6.21
CA TYR A 53 -10.81 2.93 5.54
C TYR A 53 -10.61 3.61 4.19
N ILE A 54 -11.67 3.85 3.46
CA ILE A 54 -11.62 4.58 2.19
C ILE A 54 -11.35 6.06 2.44
N GLU A 55 -12.03 6.69 3.39
CA GLU A 55 -11.82 8.09 3.77
C GLU A 55 -10.47 8.31 4.45
N LYS A 56 -9.99 7.35 5.21
CA LYS A 56 -8.66 7.42 5.83
C LYS A 56 -7.53 7.31 4.81
N ASN A 57 -7.77 6.66 3.68
CA ASN A 57 -6.86 6.66 2.54
C ASN A 57 -7.08 7.86 1.62
N VAL A 58 -8.14 8.63 1.82
CA VAL A 58 -8.44 9.87 1.12
C VAL A 58 -8.13 11.04 2.06
N PHE A 59 -6.86 11.49 2.04
CA PHE A 59 -6.48 12.81 2.48
C PHE A 59 -6.93 13.17 3.92
N SER A 60 -6.37 12.51 4.92
CA SER A 60 -6.60 12.94 6.29
C SER A 60 -5.60 14.03 6.66
N GLY A 61 -6.08 15.14 7.21
CA GLY A 61 -5.21 16.18 7.76
C GLY A 61 -4.28 15.67 8.88
N GLU A 62 -4.50 14.48 9.39
CA GLU A 62 -3.63 13.74 10.31
C GLU A 62 -2.28 13.42 9.65
N ASP A 63 -2.23 13.14 8.36
CA ASP A 63 -0.98 12.87 7.65
C ASP A 63 -0.12 14.13 7.56
N GLU A 64 -0.71 15.28 7.35
CA GLU A 64 0.03 16.57 7.35
C GLU A 64 0.63 16.87 8.74
N ILE A 65 -0.13 16.66 9.80
CA ILE A 65 0.32 16.85 11.17
C ILE A 65 1.48 15.90 11.46
N TYR A 66 1.32 14.62 11.11
CA TYR A 66 2.36 13.62 11.29
C TYR A 66 3.68 14.00 10.60
N TYR A 67 3.62 14.44 9.33
CA TYR A 67 4.80 14.86 8.60
C TYR A 67 5.44 16.13 9.19
N ASN A 68 4.64 17.08 9.63
CA ASN A 68 5.12 18.31 10.25
C ASN A 68 5.84 18.07 11.59
N GLU A 69 5.34 17.16 12.39
CA GLU A 69 5.92 16.85 13.70
C GLU A 69 7.15 15.95 13.61
N LYS A 70 7.08 14.92 12.76
CA LYS A 70 8.08 13.86 12.72
C LYS A 70 9.31 14.20 11.87
N TYR A 71 9.13 14.97 10.81
CA TYR A 71 10.18 15.18 9.82
C TYR A 71 10.68 16.61 9.77
N THR A 72 12.01 16.76 9.59
CA THR A 72 12.61 18.05 9.27
C THR A 72 12.44 18.38 7.78
N ILE A 73 12.65 19.64 7.41
CA ILE A 73 12.62 20.05 5.97
C ILE A 73 13.61 19.20 5.16
N LYS A 74 14.78 18.91 5.72
CA LYS A 74 15.80 18.08 5.07
C LYS A 74 15.30 16.67 4.80
N ASP A 75 14.59 16.07 5.75
CA ASP A 75 14.03 14.72 5.60
C ASP A 75 12.87 14.69 4.61
N LEU A 76 12.01 15.70 4.65
CA LEU A 76 10.94 15.87 3.66
C LEU A 76 11.48 16.00 2.25
N MET A 77 12.58 16.73 2.06
CA MET A 77 13.24 16.84 0.76
C MET A 77 13.84 15.51 0.28
N LYS A 78 14.29 14.63 1.18
CA LYS A 78 14.70 13.27 0.81
C LYS A 78 13.52 12.45 0.29
N ILE A 79 12.36 12.57 0.94
CA ILE A 79 11.12 11.92 0.49
C ILE A 79 10.71 12.45 -0.89
N CYS A 80 10.73 13.77 -1.08
CA CYS A 80 10.43 14.39 -2.38
C CYS A 80 11.38 13.94 -3.48
N ASN A 81 12.67 13.80 -3.17
CA ASN A 81 13.66 13.28 -4.10
C ASN A 81 13.40 11.82 -4.48
N TYR A 82 12.99 11.00 -3.51
CA TYR A 82 12.61 9.61 -3.75
C TYR A 82 11.40 9.50 -4.70
N TYR A 83 10.42 10.39 -4.55
CA TYR A 83 9.25 10.46 -5.42
C TYR A 83 9.51 11.17 -6.75
N GLY A 84 10.66 11.84 -6.91
CA GLY A 84 11.01 12.59 -8.11
C GLY A 84 10.32 13.96 -8.24
N ILE A 85 9.72 14.47 -7.16
CA ILE A 85 9.02 15.76 -7.12
C ILE A 85 9.86 16.92 -6.54
N ASP A 86 11.10 16.64 -6.16
CA ASP A 86 12.00 17.61 -5.51
C ASP A 86 12.31 18.84 -6.38
N LYS A 87 12.39 18.67 -7.68
CA LYS A 87 12.70 19.77 -8.62
C LYS A 87 11.65 20.87 -8.60
N ASN A 88 10.38 20.47 -8.57
CA ASN A 88 9.25 21.40 -8.52
C ASN A 88 9.23 22.20 -7.22
N ILE A 89 9.54 21.53 -6.11
CA ILE A 89 9.58 22.13 -4.78
C ILE A 89 10.74 23.13 -4.65
N LYS A 90 11.93 22.76 -5.14
CA LYS A 90 13.10 23.64 -5.14
C LYS A 90 12.90 24.89 -5.98
N SER A 91 12.27 24.75 -7.14
CA SER A 91 11.97 25.91 -8.03
C SER A 91 10.95 26.86 -7.44
N ALA A 92 9.97 26.35 -6.72
CA ALA A 92 8.89 27.13 -6.12
C ALA A 92 9.24 27.77 -4.77
N LYS A 93 10.43 27.49 -4.18
CA LYS A 93 10.85 27.96 -2.85
C LYS A 93 9.79 27.72 -1.78
N CYS A 94 9.24 26.52 -1.73
CA CYS A 94 8.15 26.12 -0.86
C CYS A 94 8.53 26.20 0.62
N LYS A 95 7.57 26.59 1.44
CA LYS A 95 7.66 26.47 2.90
C LYS A 95 7.47 25.00 3.32
N LYS A 96 7.82 24.69 4.58
CA LYS A 96 7.64 23.32 5.11
C LYS A 96 6.23 22.80 4.91
N GLN A 97 5.23 23.62 5.18
CA GLN A 97 3.81 23.25 5.01
C GLN A 97 3.47 22.90 3.57
N ASP A 98 3.97 23.67 2.60
CA ASP A 98 3.73 23.43 1.17
C ASP A 98 4.38 22.10 0.73
N ILE A 99 5.55 21.78 1.27
CA ILE A 99 6.24 20.52 1.02
C ILE A 99 5.42 19.35 1.56
N VAL A 100 4.95 19.46 2.79
CA VAL A 100 4.10 18.43 3.42
C VAL A 100 2.82 18.22 2.64
N SER A 101 2.10 19.28 2.30
CA SER A 101 0.86 19.18 1.50
C SER A 101 1.10 18.53 0.15
N THR A 102 2.25 18.83 -0.50
CA THR A 102 2.61 18.20 -1.78
C THR A 102 2.89 16.71 -1.63
N ILE A 103 3.57 16.30 -0.56
CA ILE A 103 3.83 14.87 -0.28
C ILE A 103 2.52 14.14 -0.02
N VAL A 104 1.68 14.66 0.86
CA VAL A 104 0.38 14.07 1.21
C VAL A 104 -0.52 13.96 -0.02
N PHE A 105 -0.56 14.99 -0.85
CA PHE A 105 -1.29 14.95 -2.12
C PHE A 105 -0.75 13.85 -3.06
N PHE A 106 0.56 13.72 -3.19
CA PHE A 106 1.17 12.68 -4.02
C PHE A 106 0.85 11.28 -3.50
N GLU A 107 0.92 11.09 -2.19
CA GLU A 107 0.67 9.80 -1.53
C GLU A 107 -0.82 9.41 -1.55
N GLY A 108 -1.72 10.38 -1.61
CA GLY A 108 -3.16 10.15 -1.72
C GLY A 108 -3.62 9.68 -3.10
N GLN A 109 -2.78 9.74 -4.12
CA GLN A 109 -3.12 9.28 -5.46
C GLN A 109 -3.00 7.76 -5.56
N SER A 110 -4.05 7.10 -6.04
CA SER A 110 -4.08 5.65 -6.18
C SER A 110 -2.98 5.10 -7.09
N GLU A 111 -2.58 5.86 -8.09
CA GLU A 111 -1.51 5.52 -9.04
C GLU A 111 -0.15 5.39 -8.34
N ASN A 112 0.04 6.09 -7.25
CA ASN A 112 1.30 6.14 -6.52
C ASN A 112 1.38 5.14 -5.36
N THR A 113 0.34 4.36 -5.11
CA THR A 113 0.25 3.44 -3.97
C THR A 113 1.45 2.49 -3.87
N GLU A 114 1.92 1.96 -4.98
CA GLU A 114 3.06 1.04 -4.99
C GLU A 114 4.37 1.71 -4.55
N ILE A 115 4.66 2.88 -5.10
CA ILE A 115 5.89 3.63 -4.74
C ILE A 115 5.82 4.16 -3.31
N VAL A 116 4.64 4.52 -2.84
CA VAL A 116 4.39 4.96 -1.46
C VAL A 116 4.65 3.82 -0.47
N ASN A 117 4.10 2.64 -0.72
CA ASN A 117 4.33 1.46 0.12
C ASN A 117 5.82 1.07 0.13
N ARG A 118 6.48 1.10 -1.02
CA ARG A 118 7.91 0.84 -1.14
C ARG A 118 8.74 1.82 -0.33
N ARG A 119 8.39 3.11 -0.37
CA ARG A 119 9.04 4.15 0.44
C ARG A 119 8.84 3.90 1.94
N HIS A 120 7.61 3.62 2.38
CA HIS A 120 7.32 3.34 3.80
C HIS A 120 8.14 2.17 4.32
N ASN A 121 8.21 1.07 3.58
CA ASN A 121 9.01 -0.10 3.94
C ASN A 121 10.50 0.24 4.02
N MET A 122 11.01 0.96 3.03
CA MET A 122 12.42 1.35 3.01
C MET A 122 12.77 2.25 4.21
N TRP A 123 11.93 3.23 4.53
CA TRP A 123 12.15 4.11 5.71
C TRP A 123 12.07 3.34 7.03
N ALA A 124 11.19 2.36 7.15
CA ALA A 124 11.13 1.49 8.32
C ALA A 124 12.44 0.71 8.49
N TYR A 125 12.94 0.07 7.44
CA TYR A 125 14.23 -0.64 7.47
C TYR A 125 15.41 0.31 7.78
N MET A 126 15.41 1.49 7.21
CA MET A 126 16.44 2.49 7.50
C MET A 126 16.43 2.92 8.98
N THR A 127 15.26 3.04 9.57
CA THR A 127 15.10 3.35 10.98
C THR A 127 15.65 2.23 11.86
N GLU A 128 15.35 0.98 11.54
CA GLU A 128 15.87 -0.20 12.24
C GLU A 128 17.39 -0.29 12.15
N LEU A 129 17.94 -0.11 10.95
CA LEU A 129 19.39 -0.15 10.72
C LEU A 129 20.12 1.00 11.44
N THR A 130 19.48 2.17 11.55
CA THR A 130 20.04 3.33 12.28
C THR A 130 20.10 3.07 13.78
N ALA A 131 19.15 2.29 14.31
CA ALA A 131 19.11 1.90 15.71
C ALA A 131 20.21 0.88 16.07
N ASP A 132 20.69 0.10 15.10
CA ASP A 132 21.79 -0.84 15.30
C ASP A 132 23.15 -0.13 15.17
N ASN A 133 23.91 -0.11 16.25
CA ASN A 133 25.23 0.52 16.32
C ASN A 133 26.24 -0.04 15.31
N LYS A 134 26.11 -1.32 14.94
CA LYS A 134 27.01 -1.97 13.97
C LYS A 134 26.66 -1.64 12.54
N MET A 135 25.36 -1.57 12.25
CA MET A 135 24.86 -1.30 10.90
C MET A 135 24.84 0.18 10.57
N ARG A 136 24.74 1.05 11.57
CA ARG A 136 24.67 2.50 11.40
C ARG A 136 25.82 3.08 10.59
N MET A 137 27.05 2.52 10.75
CA MET A 137 28.21 3.01 10.02
C MET A 137 28.17 2.70 8.50
N TYR A 138 27.37 1.74 8.08
CA TYR A 138 27.22 1.37 6.67
C TYR A 138 26.10 2.15 5.97
N LEU A 139 25.33 2.93 6.70
CA LEU A 139 24.27 3.76 6.12
C LEU A 139 24.87 5.02 5.51
N LEU A 140 24.80 5.12 4.21
CA LEU A 140 25.24 6.31 3.45
C LEU A 140 24.27 7.51 3.60
N TRP A 141 23.21 7.33 4.36
CA TRP A 141 22.16 8.33 4.61
C TRP A 141 22.40 9.04 5.93
N SER A 142 23.25 9.94 5.94
CA SER A 142 23.39 10.90 7.05
C SER A 142 22.85 12.27 6.65
#